data_f97aec5bbde4bb767059422d7fec41bd
#
_entry.id   f97aec5bbde4bb767059422d7fec41bd
#
_cell.length_a   1.000
_cell.length_b   1.000
_cell.length_c   1.000
_cell.angle_alpha   90.00
_cell.angle_beta   90.00
_cell.angle_gamma   90.00
#
_symmetry.space_group_name_H-M   'P 1'
#
loop_
_entity.id
_entity.type
_entity.pdbx_description
1 polymer ?
#
loop_
_entity_poly.entity_id
_entity_poly.type
_entity_poly.pdbx_seq_one_letter_code
_entity_poly.pdbx_strand_id
1 'polypeptide(L)'
;VCSSDLPGPFPSYPPPQLTPSRLEQSRSQRILWLLTELSLPYKLTVFHRDPKTHFAPPELKAIHPLGKSPVIAIKPPGGGPDVVLAESGLITEYLTEHFGAGTTLAPTRWQEGKEGQVGGETEAWMRYKYLLHYCEGSLMPLLNVLLVSMSMLLPPSAELIGERMPG
;
A
#
# COMPACT_ATOMS: atom_id res chain seq x y z
N VAL A 1 31.99 -14.15 17.70
CA VAL A 1 31.62 -15.11 16.65
C VAL A 1 30.55 -14.40 15.82
N CYS A 2 30.97 -13.80 14.68
CA CYS A 2 30.02 -13.27 13.69
C CYS A 2 29.37 -14.47 13.00
N SER A 3 28.11 -14.72 13.30
CA SER A 3 27.33 -15.71 12.58
C SER A 3 26.88 -15.12 11.25
N SER A 4 27.58 -15.51 10.19
CA SER A 4 27.30 -15.16 8.77
C SER A 4 26.21 -16.04 8.15
N ASP A 5 25.40 -16.75 8.96
CA ASP A 5 24.48 -17.79 8.51
C ASP A 5 23.01 -17.42 8.73
N LEU A 6 22.65 -16.13 8.72
CA LEU A 6 21.27 -15.76 8.52
C LEU A 6 20.94 -16.02 7.05
N PRO A 7 19.92 -16.85 6.73
CA PRO A 7 19.44 -16.94 5.36
C PRO A 7 19.09 -15.54 4.89
N GLY A 8 19.69 -15.12 3.78
CA GLY A 8 19.39 -13.84 3.18
C GLY A 8 17.87 -13.70 2.98
N PRO A 9 17.33 -12.48 2.96
CA PRO A 9 15.89 -12.23 2.94
C PRO A 9 15.17 -12.79 1.71
N PHE A 10 15.87 -13.37 0.76
CA PHE A 10 15.29 -13.96 -0.45
C PHE A 10 15.76 -15.40 -0.63
N PRO A 11 14.82 -16.34 -0.88
CA PRO A 11 15.17 -17.65 -1.41
C PRO A 11 15.94 -17.49 -2.73
N SER A 12 16.69 -18.50 -3.14
CA SER A 12 17.61 -18.55 -4.29
C SER A 12 16.98 -18.24 -5.67
N TYR A 13 15.77 -17.69 -5.72
CA TYR A 13 15.09 -17.25 -6.93
C TYR A 13 15.38 -15.78 -7.23
N PRO A 14 15.43 -15.39 -8.52
CA PRO A 14 15.51 -13.98 -8.87
C PRO A 14 14.33 -13.23 -8.23
N PRO A 15 14.51 -11.98 -7.79
CA PRO A 15 13.44 -11.22 -7.17
C PRO A 15 12.27 -11.04 -8.14
N PRO A 16 11.01 -11.06 -7.67
CA PRO A 16 9.86 -10.81 -8.51
C PRO A 16 9.92 -9.41 -9.09
N GLN A 17 9.38 -9.22 -10.29
CA GLN A 17 9.23 -7.88 -10.85
C GLN A 17 7.98 -7.25 -10.27
N LEU A 18 8.14 -6.17 -9.50
CA LEU A 18 7.08 -5.43 -8.87
C LEU A 18 6.76 -4.17 -9.68
N THR A 19 5.50 -4.00 -10.07
CA THR A 19 5.05 -2.83 -10.83
C THR A 19 3.87 -2.17 -10.12
N PRO A 20 4.13 -1.30 -9.13
CA PRO A 20 3.09 -0.51 -8.49
C PRO A 20 2.56 0.57 -9.43
N SER A 21 1.23 0.77 -9.41
CA SER A 21 0.53 1.85 -10.10
C SER A 21 0.25 2.98 -9.13
N ARG A 22 0.81 4.15 -9.38
CA ARG A 22 0.59 5.37 -8.61
C ARG A 22 -0.40 6.27 -9.31
N LEU A 23 -1.42 6.70 -8.58
CA LEU A 23 -2.29 7.81 -8.96
C LEU A 23 -2.03 8.99 -8.03
N GLU A 24 -2.08 10.20 -8.53
CA GLU A 24 -1.97 11.41 -7.71
C GLU A 24 -3.04 11.44 -6.62
N GLN A 25 -2.69 12.00 -5.46
CA GLN A 25 -3.59 12.13 -4.31
C GLN A 25 -4.32 10.82 -3.96
N SER A 26 -3.59 9.71 -4.00
CA SER A 26 -4.10 8.39 -3.66
C SER A 26 -3.28 7.73 -2.56
N ARG A 27 -3.80 6.63 -2.02
CA ARG A 27 -3.11 5.82 -1.00
C ARG A 27 -1.91 5.03 -1.53
N SER A 28 -1.57 5.17 -2.82
CA SER A 28 -0.41 4.49 -3.44
C SER A 28 0.93 4.85 -2.80
N GLN A 29 1.06 6.04 -2.20
CA GLN A 29 2.27 6.42 -1.47
C GLN A 29 2.63 5.45 -0.34
N ARG A 30 1.64 4.84 0.32
CA ARG A 30 1.88 3.85 1.38
C ARG A 30 2.62 2.64 0.85
N ILE A 31 2.24 2.19 -0.35
CA ILE A 31 2.86 1.03 -0.99
C ILE A 31 4.28 1.36 -1.44
N LEU A 32 4.50 2.54 -2.01
CA LEU A 32 5.85 2.98 -2.40
C LEU A 32 6.77 3.09 -1.18
N TRP A 33 6.27 3.65 -0.08
CA TRP A 33 7.01 3.70 1.17
C TRP A 33 7.36 2.31 1.69
N LEU A 34 6.38 1.39 1.73
CA LEU A 34 6.61 0.01 2.15
C LEU A 34 7.66 -0.69 1.28
N LEU A 35 7.61 -0.53 -0.04
CA LEU A 35 8.59 -1.10 -0.95
C LEU A 35 10.01 -0.56 -0.67
N THR A 36 10.11 0.71 -0.30
CA THR A 36 11.39 1.35 0.10
C THR A 36 11.90 0.78 1.42
N GLU A 37 11.04 0.66 2.44
CA GLU A 37 11.39 0.09 3.74
C GLU A 37 11.82 -1.39 3.64
N LEU A 38 11.20 -2.14 2.73
CA LEU A 38 11.57 -3.52 2.42
C LEU A 38 12.77 -3.63 1.48
N SER A 39 13.33 -2.51 1.02
CA SER A 39 14.42 -2.47 0.03
C SER A 39 14.13 -3.26 -1.25
N LEU A 40 12.87 -3.29 -1.68
CA LEU A 40 12.43 -4.03 -2.86
C LEU A 40 12.56 -3.17 -4.11
N PRO A 41 13.21 -3.67 -5.18
CA PRO A 41 13.25 -2.99 -6.46
C PRO A 41 11.86 -3.03 -7.13
N TYR A 42 11.45 -1.93 -7.74
CA TYR A 42 10.17 -1.85 -8.44
C TYR A 42 10.23 -0.94 -9.67
N LYS A 43 9.33 -1.18 -10.62
CA LYS A 43 9.11 -0.31 -11.78
C LYS A 43 7.81 0.47 -11.58
N LEU A 44 7.89 1.78 -11.35
CA LEU A 44 6.72 2.62 -11.09
C LEU A 44 5.99 2.95 -12.38
N THR A 45 4.66 2.75 -12.39
CA THR A 45 3.75 3.31 -13.40
C THR A 45 2.96 4.45 -12.78
N VAL A 46 3.04 5.65 -13.37
CA VAL A 46 2.37 6.84 -12.86
C VAL A 46 1.15 7.15 -13.71
N PHE A 47 0.03 7.40 -13.06
CA PHE A 47 -1.21 7.86 -13.67
C PHE A 47 -1.56 9.23 -13.13
N HIS A 48 -2.12 10.06 -13.99
CA HIS A 48 -2.60 11.39 -13.64
C HIS A 48 -4.12 11.42 -13.65
N ARG A 49 -4.71 12.23 -12.76
CA ARG A 49 -6.15 12.44 -12.78
C ARG A 49 -6.53 13.30 -13.96
N ASP A 50 -7.75 13.09 -14.46
CA ASP A 50 -8.33 14.00 -15.44
C ASP A 50 -8.41 15.42 -14.84
N PRO A 51 -7.84 16.45 -15.49
CA PRO A 51 -7.73 17.79 -14.93
C PRO A 51 -9.08 18.50 -14.76
N LYS A 52 -10.14 18.04 -15.43
CA LYS A 52 -11.49 18.62 -15.36
C LYS A 52 -12.37 17.90 -14.35
N THR A 53 -12.36 16.58 -14.37
CA THR A 53 -13.25 15.75 -13.56
C THR A 53 -12.60 15.25 -12.26
N HIS A 54 -11.28 15.34 -12.15
CA HIS A 54 -10.47 14.79 -11.06
C HIS A 54 -10.61 13.29 -10.86
N PHE A 55 -11.26 12.58 -11.79
CA PHE A 55 -11.38 11.13 -11.73
C PHE A 55 -10.10 10.44 -12.17
N ALA A 56 -9.99 9.16 -11.76
CA ALA A 56 -8.94 8.27 -12.22
C ALA A 56 -9.09 8.00 -13.72
N PRO A 57 -7.98 7.91 -14.48
CA PRO A 57 -8.03 7.65 -15.91
C PRO A 57 -8.54 6.24 -16.21
N PRO A 58 -9.20 6.01 -17.35
CA PRO A 58 -9.80 4.72 -17.71
C PRO A 58 -8.76 3.59 -17.85
N GLU A 59 -7.50 3.92 -18.10
CA GLU A 59 -6.40 2.97 -18.23
C GLU A 59 -6.17 2.15 -16.94
N LEU A 60 -6.51 2.70 -15.78
CA LEU A 60 -6.46 1.94 -14.52
C LEU A 60 -7.45 0.78 -14.49
N LYS A 61 -8.58 0.87 -15.22
CA LYS A 61 -9.54 -0.24 -15.36
C LYS A 61 -8.99 -1.39 -16.19
N ALA A 62 -8.06 -1.12 -17.09
CA ALA A 62 -7.36 -2.17 -17.84
C ALA A 62 -6.43 -3.00 -16.97
N ILE A 63 -5.90 -2.42 -15.87
CA ILE A 63 -5.06 -3.14 -14.90
C ILE A 63 -5.92 -3.90 -13.90
N HIS A 64 -6.95 -3.26 -13.35
CA HIS A 64 -7.84 -3.87 -12.36
C HIS A 64 -9.27 -3.30 -12.50
N PRO A 65 -10.31 -4.15 -12.47
CA PRO A 65 -11.71 -3.74 -12.75
C PRO A 65 -12.22 -2.57 -11.92
N LEU A 66 -11.76 -2.41 -10.68
CA LEU A 66 -12.12 -1.29 -9.80
C LEU A 66 -11.65 0.07 -10.35
N GLY A 67 -10.63 0.13 -11.22
CA GLY A 67 -10.09 1.39 -11.73
C GLY A 67 -9.60 2.34 -10.66
N LYS A 68 -9.10 1.79 -9.54
CA LYS A 68 -8.61 2.55 -8.37
C LYS A 68 -7.13 2.30 -8.16
N SER A 69 -6.49 3.16 -7.38
CA SER A 69 -5.09 3.03 -6.94
C SER A 69 -5.05 3.09 -5.39
N PRO A 70 -4.17 2.30 -4.73
CA PRO A 70 -3.08 1.52 -5.32
C PRO A 70 -3.50 0.20 -5.96
N VAL A 71 -2.77 -0.18 -6.98
CA VAL A 71 -2.75 -1.51 -7.57
C VAL A 71 -1.29 -1.89 -7.80
N ILE A 72 -0.92 -3.15 -7.60
CA ILE A 72 0.41 -3.66 -7.92
C ILE A 72 0.28 -4.91 -8.79
N ALA A 73 1.06 -4.97 -9.86
CA ALA A 73 1.25 -6.17 -10.64
C ALA A 73 2.59 -6.82 -10.23
N ILE A 74 2.56 -8.10 -9.94
CA ILE A 74 3.70 -8.88 -9.47
C ILE A 74 3.92 -10.02 -10.45
N LYS A 75 5.06 -10.02 -11.14
CA LYS A 75 5.47 -11.11 -11.99
C LYS A 75 6.22 -12.16 -11.19
N PRO A 76 5.69 -13.39 -11.05
CA PRO A 76 6.35 -14.44 -10.29
C PRO A 76 7.72 -14.81 -10.90
N PRO A 77 8.73 -15.14 -10.07
CA PRO A 77 10.08 -15.51 -10.54
C PRO A 77 10.08 -16.74 -11.44
N GLY A 78 9.16 -17.67 -11.21
CA GLY A 78 9.01 -18.92 -12.01
C GLY A 78 8.26 -18.75 -13.34
N GLY A 79 7.87 -17.52 -13.69
CA GLY A 79 6.99 -17.27 -14.85
C GLY A 79 5.52 -17.52 -14.50
N GLY A 80 4.65 -17.40 -15.52
CA GLY A 80 3.21 -17.50 -15.33
C GLY A 80 2.52 -16.13 -15.41
N PRO A 81 1.20 -16.09 -15.17
CA PRO A 81 0.44 -14.85 -15.20
C PRO A 81 0.85 -13.91 -14.04
N ASP A 82 0.75 -12.62 -14.29
CA ASP A 82 0.97 -11.62 -13.25
C ASP A 82 -0.09 -11.73 -12.14
N VAL A 83 0.33 -11.64 -10.89
CA VAL A 83 -0.55 -11.50 -9.73
C VAL A 83 -0.88 -10.01 -9.58
N VAL A 84 -2.14 -9.66 -9.83
CA VAL A 84 -2.59 -8.27 -9.71
C VAL A 84 -3.39 -8.10 -8.42
N LEU A 85 -2.88 -7.23 -7.52
CA LEU A 85 -3.49 -6.95 -6.24
C LEU A 85 -3.96 -5.50 -6.19
N ALA A 86 -5.18 -5.31 -5.72
CA ALA A 86 -5.74 -4.01 -5.35
C ALA A 86 -6.05 -3.99 -3.84
N GLU A 87 -6.39 -2.83 -3.32
CA GLU A 87 -6.56 -2.49 -1.90
C GLU A 87 -5.23 -2.37 -1.14
N SER A 88 -5.02 -1.19 -0.54
CA SER A 88 -3.75 -0.88 0.14
C SER A 88 -3.46 -1.83 1.32
N GLY A 89 -4.49 -2.24 2.05
CA GLY A 89 -4.35 -3.20 3.15
C GLY A 89 -3.87 -4.57 2.68
N LEU A 90 -4.52 -5.12 1.65
CA LEU A 90 -4.14 -6.41 1.07
C LEU A 90 -2.72 -6.38 0.49
N ILE A 91 -2.38 -5.32 -0.25
CA ILE A 91 -1.04 -5.18 -0.82
C ILE A 91 0.01 -5.11 0.29
N THR A 92 -0.26 -4.34 1.36
CA THR A 92 0.64 -4.23 2.50
C THR A 92 0.84 -5.60 3.17
N GLU A 93 -0.23 -6.31 3.45
CA GLU A 93 -0.19 -7.64 4.05
C GLU A 93 0.60 -8.63 3.19
N TYR A 94 0.29 -8.69 1.90
CA TYR A 94 0.99 -9.56 0.96
C TYR A 94 2.49 -9.28 0.89
N LEU A 95 2.88 -8.00 0.78
CA LEU A 95 4.29 -7.64 0.71
C LEU A 95 5.04 -7.94 2.01
N THR A 96 4.43 -7.68 3.16
CA THR A 96 5.07 -7.96 4.46
C THR A 96 5.16 -9.45 4.74
N GLU A 97 4.17 -10.26 4.36
CA GLU A 97 4.20 -11.71 4.52
C GLU A 97 5.28 -12.37 3.64
N HIS A 98 5.44 -11.89 2.41
CA HIS A 98 6.40 -12.49 1.47
C HIS A 98 7.83 -11.95 1.59
N PHE A 99 7.99 -10.68 1.98
CA PHE A 99 9.28 -9.99 1.94
C PHE A 99 9.70 -9.36 3.27
N GLY A 100 8.85 -9.42 4.28
CA GLY A 100 9.13 -8.79 5.58
C GLY A 100 9.88 -9.69 6.56
N ALA A 101 10.18 -10.94 6.21
CA ALA A 101 10.89 -11.87 7.10
C ALA A 101 12.22 -11.27 7.56
N GLY A 102 12.49 -11.33 8.88
CA GLY A 102 13.69 -10.75 9.47
C GLY A 102 13.66 -9.23 9.67
N THR A 103 12.56 -8.55 9.28
CA THR A 103 12.35 -7.12 9.54
C THR A 103 11.41 -6.91 10.73
N THR A 104 11.40 -5.69 11.27
CA THR A 104 10.43 -5.27 12.29
C THR A 104 9.02 -5.06 11.73
N LEU A 105 8.86 -5.08 10.40
CA LEU A 105 7.60 -4.84 9.71
C LEU A 105 6.70 -6.10 9.66
N ALA A 106 7.29 -7.30 9.84
CA ALA A 106 6.58 -8.57 9.87
C ALA A 106 6.77 -9.26 11.22
N PRO A 107 5.94 -8.96 12.23
CA PRO A 107 6.02 -9.59 13.53
C PRO A 107 5.78 -11.10 13.42
N THR A 108 6.54 -11.89 14.19
CA THR A 108 6.33 -13.33 14.29
C THR A 108 4.92 -13.63 14.79
N ARG A 109 4.19 -14.46 14.05
CA ARG A 109 2.80 -14.77 14.36
C ARG A 109 2.65 -15.57 15.64
N TRP A 110 3.42 -16.63 15.77
CA TRP A 110 3.22 -17.61 16.83
C TRP A 110 4.23 -17.47 17.97
N GLN A 111 3.78 -17.70 19.19
CA GLN A 111 4.63 -17.98 20.32
C GLN A 111 5.22 -19.40 20.12
N GLU A 112 6.46 -19.59 20.55
CA GLU A 112 7.15 -20.87 20.43
C GLU A 112 6.35 -22.00 21.07
N GLY A 113 6.14 -23.08 20.31
CA GLY A 113 5.36 -24.24 20.72
C GLY A 113 3.85 -24.07 20.78
N LYS A 114 3.31 -22.93 20.30
CA LYS A 114 1.86 -22.68 20.26
C LYS A 114 1.32 -22.46 18.83
N GLU A 115 2.05 -22.92 17.83
CA GLU A 115 1.70 -22.78 16.42
C GLU A 115 0.33 -23.40 16.13
N GLY A 116 -0.57 -22.65 15.51
CA GLY A 116 -1.92 -23.10 15.17
C GLY A 116 -2.91 -23.20 16.32
N GLN A 117 -2.53 -22.88 17.54
CA GLN A 117 -3.44 -22.88 18.70
C GLN A 117 -4.16 -21.53 18.84
N VAL A 118 -5.41 -21.56 19.26
CA VAL A 118 -6.16 -20.35 19.61
C VAL A 118 -5.51 -19.69 20.82
N GLY A 119 -5.15 -18.40 20.70
CA GLY A 119 -4.41 -17.64 21.71
C GLY A 119 -2.91 -17.93 21.73
N GLY A 120 -2.39 -18.66 20.73
CA GLY A 120 -0.96 -18.90 20.54
C GLY A 120 -0.25 -17.78 19.77
N GLU A 121 -0.99 -16.80 19.25
CA GLU A 121 -0.42 -15.66 18.56
C GLU A 121 0.38 -14.75 19.49
N THR A 122 1.40 -14.07 18.94
CA THR A 122 2.12 -13.03 19.68
C THR A 122 1.29 -11.75 19.76
N GLU A 123 1.48 -10.99 20.85
CA GLU A 123 0.84 -9.68 21.01
C GLU A 123 1.21 -8.72 19.86
N ALA A 124 2.47 -8.74 19.42
CA ALA A 124 2.96 -7.91 18.33
C ALA A 124 2.23 -8.20 17.02
N TRP A 125 1.98 -9.49 16.70
CA TRP A 125 1.23 -9.87 15.52
C TRP A 125 -0.24 -9.49 15.62
N MET A 126 -0.88 -9.69 16.77
CA MET A 126 -2.26 -9.28 17.01
C MET A 126 -2.43 -7.77 16.85
N ARG A 127 -1.49 -6.98 17.39
CA ARG A 127 -1.48 -5.53 17.24
C ARG A 127 -1.27 -5.09 15.79
N TYR A 128 -0.37 -5.75 15.07
CA TYR A 128 -0.15 -5.50 13.64
C TYR A 128 -1.45 -5.73 12.84
N LYS A 129 -2.12 -6.86 13.01
CA LYS A 129 -3.40 -7.16 12.34
C LYS A 129 -4.48 -6.15 12.74
N TYR A 130 -4.60 -5.83 14.02
CA TYR A 130 -5.53 -4.79 14.48
C TYR A 130 -5.31 -3.46 13.76
N LEU A 131 -4.07 -2.97 13.68
CA LEU A 131 -3.75 -1.70 13.03
C LEU A 131 -4.04 -1.71 11.53
N LEU A 132 -3.75 -2.80 10.83
CA LEU A 132 -4.10 -2.95 9.41
C LEU A 132 -5.61 -2.76 9.18
N HIS A 133 -6.43 -3.44 9.96
CA HIS A 133 -7.88 -3.34 9.83
C HIS A 133 -8.42 -1.99 10.34
N TYR A 134 -7.87 -1.47 11.43
CA TYR A 134 -8.25 -0.18 11.98
C TYR A 134 -8.02 0.96 11.00
N CYS A 135 -6.87 0.99 10.31
CA CYS A 135 -6.55 2.03 9.34
C CYS A 135 -7.60 2.13 8.23
N GLU A 136 -8.04 1.00 7.67
CA GLU A 136 -8.96 1.00 6.52
C GLU A 136 -10.43 0.93 6.95
N GLY A 137 -10.75 0.30 8.07
CA GLY A 137 -12.13 0.11 8.53
C GLY A 137 -12.65 1.23 9.43
N SER A 138 -11.78 1.93 10.16
CA SER A 138 -12.21 2.93 11.14
C SER A 138 -11.63 4.32 10.87
N LEU A 139 -10.31 4.43 10.73
CA LEU A 139 -9.65 5.73 10.60
C LEU A 139 -9.91 6.40 9.25
N MET A 140 -9.65 5.69 8.16
CA MET A 140 -9.73 6.28 6.82
C MET A 140 -11.15 6.65 6.38
N PRO A 141 -12.22 5.89 6.69
CA PRO A 141 -13.57 6.32 6.37
C PRO A 141 -13.94 7.65 7.02
N LEU A 142 -13.58 7.85 8.30
CA LEU A 142 -13.84 9.11 9.00
C LEU A 142 -13.07 10.28 8.39
N LEU A 143 -11.78 10.09 8.07
CA LEU A 143 -10.98 11.10 7.40
C LEU A 143 -11.50 11.45 6.01
N ASN A 144 -11.95 10.46 5.24
CA ASN A 144 -12.55 10.70 3.92
C ASN A 144 -13.85 11.51 4.03
N VAL A 145 -14.74 11.17 4.95
CA VAL A 145 -15.97 11.93 5.20
C VAL A 145 -15.63 13.36 5.59
N LEU A 146 -14.68 13.56 6.50
CA LEU A 146 -14.24 14.90 6.93
C LEU A 146 -13.69 15.71 5.74
N LEU A 147 -12.79 15.13 4.94
CA LEU A 147 -12.21 15.80 3.77
C LEU A 147 -13.27 16.18 2.73
N VAL A 148 -14.20 15.29 2.42
CA VAL A 148 -15.30 15.58 1.48
C VAL A 148 -16.20 16.68 2.04
N SER A 149 -16.58 16.60 3.32
CA SER A 149 -17.40 17.62 3.96
C SER A 149 -16.71 19.00 3.96
N MET A 150 -15.41 19.05 4.26
CA MET A 150 -14.63 20.29 4.21
C MET A 150 -14.52 20.84 2.79
N SER A 151 -14.33 20.00 1.77
CA SER A 151 -14.26 20.44 0.38
C SER A 151 -15.59 20.96 -0.15
N MET A 152 -16.72 20.51 0.42
CA MET A 152 -18.04 21.04 0.09
C MET A 152 -18.37 22.37 0.82
N LEU A 153 -17.80 22.58 2.00
CA LEU A 153 -18.06 23.78 2.82
C LEU A 153 -17.11 24.93 2.53
N LEU A 154 -15.90 24.63 2.04
CA LEU A 154 -14.90 25.64 1.73
C LEU A 154 -14.92 25.92 0.22
N PRO A 155 -15.16 27.15 -0.23
CA PRO A 155 -15.05 27.50 -1.66
C PRO A 155 -13.61 27.24 -2.13
N PRO A 156 -13.42 26.86 -3.40
CA PRO A 156 -12.09 26.67 -3.96
C PRO A 156 -11.28 27.96 -3.80
N SER A 157 -10.09 27.82 -3.26
CA SER A 157 -9.18 28.92 -2.88
C SER A 157 -8.78 29.89 -4.01
N ALA A 158 -9.22 29.63 -5.24
CA ALA A 158 -9.01 30.51 -6.39
C ALA A 158 -9.83 31.82 -6.33
N GLU A 159 -10.97 31.85 -5.63
CA GLU A 159 -11.78 33.06 -5.51
C GLU A 159 -11.27 34.06 -4.44
N LEU A 160 -10.44 33.57 -3.48
CA LEU A 160 -9.88 34.44 -2.44
C LEU A 160 -8.66 35.27 -2.89
N ILE A 161 -8.04 34.95 -4.02
CA ILE A 161 -6.84 35.62 -4.54
C ILE A 161 -7.18 36.64 -5.63
N GLY A 162 -8.38 36.58 -6.23
CA GLY A 162 -8.80 37.42 -7.36
C GLY A 162 -9.31 38.81 -7.01
N GLU A 163 -9.64 39.10 -5.75
CA GLU A 163 -10.31 40.37 -5.39
C GLU A 163 -9.44 41.42 -4.68
N ARG A 164 -8.12 41.33 -4.74
CA ARG A 164 -7.25 42.39 -4.21
C ARG A 164 -6.20 42.86 -5.20
N MET A 165 -6.61 43.53 -6.25
CA MET A 165 -5.83 44.60 -6.92
C MET A 165 -6.79 45.57 -7.59
N PRO A 166 -7.30 46.63 -6.94
CA PRO A 166 -7.66 47.86 -7.64
C PRO A 166 -6.37 48.56 -8.03
N GLY A 167 -6.22 48.87 -9.31
CA GLY A 167 -5.18 49.70 -9.90
C GLY A 167 -5.17 51.16 -9.36
#